data_292f6d9add168295611521e0c797663b
#
_entry.id   292f6d9add168295611521e0c797663b
#
_cell.length_a   1.000
_cell.length_b   1.000
_cell.length_c   1.000
_cell.angle_alpha   90.00
_cell.angle_beta   90.00
_cell.angle_gamma   90.00
#
_symmetry.space_group_name_H-M   'P 1'
#
loop_
_entity.id
_entity.type
_entity.pdbx_description
1 polymer ?
#
loop_
_entity_poly.entity_id
_entity_poly.type
_entity_poly.pdbx_seq_one_letter_code
_entity_poly.pdbx_strand_id
1 'polypeptide(L)'
;MIRKLTNADFQSILNVVNNVAIAYKGKIPSDMWKEPYMPAQELKEEIQSGVQFYGWKENNVFIAVMGIQTVNDVTLIRHAYVLTSHQRKGFGEKLLKHLLRLAKTSKVYAGTWEAAPWAIKFYQKHGFKLVSTQEKNNLLKKYWNIPERQVETSVVLELKRQPK
;
A
#
# COMPACT_ATOMS: atom_id res chain seq x y z
N MET A 1 -0.36 8.67 -16.91
CA MET A 1 -0.43 7.35 -17.55
C MET A 1 0.03 6.27 -16.58
N ILE A 2 -0.76 5.23 -16.42
CA ILE A 2 -0.44 4.10 -15.51
C ILE A 2 0.42 3.09 -16.25
N ARG A 3 1.46 2.61 -15.56
CA ARG A 3 2.37 1.60 -16.10
C ARG A 3 2.77 0.62 -15.00
N LYS A 4 2.92 -0.66 -15.36
CA LYS A 4 3.55 -1.65 -14.49
C LYS A 4 5.02 -1.32 -14.37
N LEU A 5 5.55 -1.29 -13.14
CA LEU A 5 6.94 -0.95 -12.88
C LEU A 5 7.82 -2.19 -13.00
N THR A 6 9.05 -1.99 -13.45
CA THR A 6 10.05 -3.03 -13.66
C THR A 6 11.25 -2.80 -12.74
N ASN A 7 12.24 -3.69 -12.81
CA ASN A 7 13.48 -3.52 -12.05
C ASN A 7 14.20 -2.20 -12.37
N ALA A 8 14.04 -1.67 -13.59
CA ALA A 8 14.60 -0.37 -13.97
C ALA A 8 13.98 0.79 -13.18
N ASP A 9 12.79 0.59 -12.61
CA ASP A 9 12.05 1.61 -11.85
C ASP A 9 12.28 1.51 -10.34
N PHE A 10 13.13 0.58 -9.89
CA PHE A 10 13.36 0.28 -8.47
C PHE A 10 13.67 1.54 -7.65
N GLN A 11 14.61 2.35 -8.11
CA GLN A 11 14.99 3.58 -7.41
C GLN A 11 13.84 4.59 -7.39
N SER A 12 13.03 4.66 -8.44
CA SER A 12 11.86 5.53 -8.51
C SER A 12 10.80 5.13 -7.48
N ILE A 13 10.58 3.83 -7.28
CA ILE A 13 9.67 3.33 -6.25
C ILE A 13 10.15 3.79 -4.87
N LEU A 14 11.43 3.54 -4.57
CA LEU A 14 12.02 3.96 -3.28
C LEU A 14 11.86 5.45 -3.05
N ASN A 15 12.12 6.26 -4.08
CA ASN A 15 12.06 7.71 -3.97
C ASN A 15 10.64 8.18 -3.63
N VAL A 16 9.62 7.66 -4.32
CA VAL A 16 8.23 8.03 -4.04
C VAL A 16 7.82 7.58 -2.64
N VAL A 17 8.05 6.31 -2.30
CA VAL A 17 7.67 5.78 -0.99
C VAL A 17 8.32 6.57 0.14
N ASN A 18 9.63 6.75 0.09
CA ASN A 18 10.35 7.40 1.18
C ASN A 18 10.07 8.89 1.29
N ASN A 19 9.81 9.55 0.16
CA ASN A 19 9.41 10.96 0.17
C ASN A 19 8.05 11.14 0.86
N VAL A 20 7.07 10.35 0.45
CA VAL A 20 5.69 10.48 0.98
C VAL A 20 5.59 9.98 2.42
N ALA A 21 6.34 8.94 2.78
CA ALA A 21 6.31 8.34 4.12
C ALA A 21 6.78 9.30 5.22
N ILE A 22 7.46 10.39 4.87
CA ILE A 22 7.82 11.45 5.85
C ILE A 22 6.59 11.95 6.62
N ALA A 23 5.40 11.90 6.00
CA ALA A 23 4.15 12.25 6.68
C ALA A 23 3.86 11.38 7.92
N TYR A 24 4.44 10.20 8.03
CA TYR A 24 4.29 9.34 9.20
C TYR A 24 5.18 9.76 10.38
N LYS A 25 6.25 10.50 10.11
CA LYS A 25 7.18 10.94 11.16
C LYS A 25 6.43 11.78 12.21
N GLY A 26 6.56 11.38 13.47
CA GLY A 26 5.86 12.02 14.57
C GLY A 26 4.39 11.61 14.74
N LYS A 27 3.86 10.75 13.87
CA LYS A 27 2.47 10.26 13.93
C LYS A 27 2.39 8.79 14.29
N ILE A 28 3.21 7.95 13.64
CA ILE A 28 3.34 6.55 14.05
C ILE A 28 4.22 6.49 15.30
N PRO A 29 4.16 5.39 16.08
CA PRO A 29 5.02 5.27 17.27
C PRO A 29 6.48 5.48 16.93
N SER A 30 7.20 6.22 17.79
CA SER A 30 8.59 6.59 17.54
C SER A 30 9.51 5.37 17.42
N ASP A 31 9.17 4.27 18.09
CA ASP A 31 9.91 3.01 18.00
C ASP A 31 9.74 2.30 16.64
N MET A 32 8.75 2.71 15.85
CA MET A 32 8.48 2.15 14.52
C MET A 32 8.96 3.06 13.40
N TRP A 33 9.34 4.30 13.69
CA TRP A 33 9.87 5.21 12.68
C TRP A 33 11.35 4.90 12.42
N LYS A 34 11.70 4.77 11.16
CA LYS A 34 13.09 4.60 10.71
C LYS A 34 13.34 5.38 9.42
N GLU A 35 14.57 5.76 9.18
CA GLU A 35 14.99 6.46 7.95
C GLU A 35 16.13 5.69 7.29
N PRO A 36 16.01 5.30 6.00
CA PRO A 36 14.80 5.47 5.19
C PRO A 36 13.64 4.62 5.73
N TYR A 37 12.42 5.09 5.52
CA TYR A 37 11.22 4.35 5.95
C TYR A 37 11.18 2.96 5.30
N MET A 38 11.45 2.92 4.01
CA MET A 38 11.61 1.66 3.26
C MET A 38 13.06 1.54 2.77
N PRO A 39 13.88 0.71 3.41
CA PRO A 39 15.23 0.42 2.89
C PRO A 39 15.17 -0.36 1.58
N ALA A 40 16.20 -0.22 0.75
CA ALA A 40 16.28 -0.91 -0.54
C ALA A 40 16.14 -2.44 -0.39
N GLN A 41 16.73 -3.01 0.65
CA GLN A 41 16.66 -4.46 0.90
C GLN A 41 15.21 -4.91 1.16
N GLU A 42 14.44 -4.13 1.92
CA GLU A 42 13.03 -4.43 2.20
C GLU A 42 12.21 -4.43 0.92
N LEU A 43 12.37 -3.42 0.06
CA LEU A 43 11.66 -3.37 -1.22
C LEU A 43 12.02 -4.56 -2.10
N LYS A 44 13.31 -4.93 -2.14
CA LYS A 44 13.77 -6.09 -2.90
C LYS A 44 13.10 -7.38 -2.44
N GLU A 45 13.03 -7.58 -1.14
CA GLU A 45 12.39 -8.76 -0.53
C GLU A 45 10.89 -8.80 -0.85
N GLU A 46 10.20 -7.67 -0.79
CA GLU A 46 8.78 -7.60 -1.10
C GLU A 46 8.51 -7.91 -2.57
N ILE A 47 9.32 -7.38 -3.48
CA ILE A 47 9.18 -7.69 -4.91
C ILE A 47 9.45 -9.18 -5.15
N GLN A 48 10.45 -9.75 -4.49
CA GLN A 48 10.75 -11.19 -4.59
C GLN A 48 9.62 -12.05 -4.03
N SER A 49 8.88 -11.55 -3.04
CA SER A 49 7.73 -12.26 -2.46
C SER A 49 6.45 -12.13 -3.30
N GLY A 50 6.49 -11.38 -4.40
CA GLY A 50 5.38 -11.30 -5.34
C GLY A 50 4.64 -9.97 -5.40
N VAL A 51 5.11 -8.92 -4.70
CA VAL A 51 4.50 -7.59 -4.83
C VAL A 51 4.86 -7.01 -6.20
N GLN A 52 3.84 -6.65 -6.96
CA GLN A 52 3.98 -5.96 -8.24
C GLN A 52 3.57 -4.52 -8.07
N PHE A 53 4.41 -3.60 -8.53
CA PHE A 53 4.14 -2.17 -8.43
C PHE A 53 3.63 -1.61 -9.75
N TYR A 54 2.69 -0.69 -9.64
CA TYR A 54 2.18 0.14 -10.72
C TYR A 54 2.39 1.60 -10.35
N GLY A 55 2.59 2.44 -11.33
CA GLY A 55 2.83 3.85 -11.09
C GLY A 55 2.18 4.74 -12.13
N TRP A 56 1.95 5.99 -11.73
CA TRP A 56 1.52 7.05 -12.62
C TRP A 56 2.74 7.94 -12.95
N LYS A 57 3.00 8.12 -14.23
CA LYS A 57 4.14 8.87 -14.72
C LYS A 57 3.68 10.13 -15.44
N GLU A 58 4.27 11.27 -15.09
CA GLU A 58 4.11 12.54 -15.79
C GLU A 58 5.48 13.15 -16.06
N ASN A 59 5.70 13.66 -17.27
CA ASN A 59 6.96 14.30 -17.66
C ASN A 59 8.19 13.45 -17.28
N ASN A 60 8.13 12.15 -17.54
CA ASN A 60 9.17 11.18 -17.22
C ASN A 60 9.47 10.99 -15.73
N VAL A 61 8.60 11.47 -14.84
CA VAL A 61 8.76 11.30 -13.39
C VAL A 61 7.58 10.51 -12.83
N PHE A 62 7.84 9.54 -11.97
CA PHE A 62 6.78 8.86 -11.24
C PHE A 62 6.31 9.74 -10.09
N ILE A 63 5.01 10.01 -10.07
CA ILE A 63 4.36 10.84 -9.05
C ILE A 63 3.52 10.04 -8.08
N ALA A 64 3.22 8.79 -8.42
CA ALA A 64 2.44 7.89 -7.57
C ALA A 64 2.83 6.46 -7.85
N VAL A 65 2.80 5.63 -6.81
CA VAL A 65 3.02 4.18 -6.91
C VAL A 65 1.99 3.45 -6.04
N MET A 66 1.68 2.22 -6.42
CA MET A 66 0.81 1.35 -5.63
C MET A 66 1.17 -0.10 -5.94
N GLY A 67 1.28 -0.93 -4.90
CA GLY A 67 1.61 -2.35 -5.03
C GLY A 67 0.38 -3.24 -4.94
N ILE A 68 0.42 -4.36 -5.66
CA ILE A 68 -0.59 -5.42 -5.59
C ILE A 68 0.11 -6.75 -5.40
N GLN A 69 -0.44 -7.59 -4.55
CA GLN A 69 0.09 -8.92 -4.29
C GLN A 69 -1.06 -9.90 -4.12
N THR A 70 -1.00 -11.03 -4.83
CA THR A 70 -1.92 -12.14 -4.60
C THR A 70 -1.26 -13.08 -3.59
N VAL A 71 -1.92 -13.32 -2.46
CA VAL A 71 -1.44 -14.25 -1.43
C VAL A 71 -2.54 -15.27 -1.20
N ASN A 72 -2.30 -16.51 -1.61
CA ASN A 72 -3.28 -17.59 -1.55
C ASN A 72 -4.60 -17.18 -2.24
N ASP A 73 -5.68 -17.02 -1.47
CA ASP A 73 -7.03 -16.75 -1.96
C ASP A 73 -7.44 -15.27 -1.88
N VAL A 74 -6.52 -14.37 -1.53
CA VAL A 74 -6.81 -12.95 -1.36
C VAL A 74 -5.84 -12.07 -2.14
N THR A 75 -6.24 -10.81 -2.34
CA THR A 75 -5.39 -9.78 -2.93
C THR A 75 -5.09 -8.72 -1.90
N LEU A 76 -3.83 -8.31 -1.82
CA LEU A 76 -3.38 -7.22 -0.96
C LEU A 76 -3.04 -6.00 -1.79
N ILE A 77 -3.54 -4.83 -1.38
CA ILE A 77 -3.10 -3.53 -1.89
C ILE A 77 -2.06 -3.02 -0.90
N ARG A 78 -0.88 -2.67 -1.41
CA ARG A 78 0.26 -2.31 -0.56
C ARG A 78 0.95 -1.07 -1.10
N HIS A 79 1.56 -0.29 -0.20
CA HIS A 79 2.45 0.84 -0.55
C HIS A 79 1.80 1.84 -1.51
N ALA A 80 0.61 2.31 -1.14
CA ALA A 80 -0.14 3.29 -1.91
C ALA A 80 0.35 4.70 -1.55
N TYR A 81 1.13 5.32 -2.43
CA TYR A 81 1.74 6.62 -2.19
C TYR A 81 1.60 7.54 -3.39
N VAL A 82 1.22 8.78 -3.13
CA VAL A 82 1.17 9.86 -4.12
C VAL A 82 2.03 11.01 -3.59
N LEU A 83 2.94 11.53 -4.41
CA LEU A 83 3.76 12.68 -4.02
C LEU A 83 2.89 13.82 -3.52
N THR A 84 3.33 14.48 -2.45
CA THR A 84 2.56 15.53 -1.77
C THR A 84 2.07 16.62 -2.74
N SER A 85 2.92 17.02 -3.69
CA SER A 85 2.60 18.01 -4.70
C SER A 85 1.46 17.59 -5.66
N HIS A 86 1.14 16.31 -5.71
CA HIS A 86 0.16 15.73 -6.63
C HIS A 86 -1.03 15.07 -5.93
N GLN A 87 -1.11 15.19 -4.60
CA GLN A 87 -2.23 14.66 -3.83
C GLN A 87 -3.52 15.42 -4.13
N ARG A 88 -4.66 14.75 -3.89
CA ARG A 88 -6.01 15.28 -4.10
C ARG A 88 -6.34 15.61 -5.56
N LYS A 89 -5.60 15.02 -6.51
CA LYS A 89 -5.84 15.17 -7.95
C LYS A 89 -6.35 13.88 -8.61
N GLY A 90 -6.68 12.87 -7.80
CA GLY A 90 -7.27 11.62 -8.29
C GLY A 90 -6.29 10.55 -8.73
N PHE A 91 -4.99 10.73 -8.57
CA PHE A 91 -4.00 9.72 -9.01
C PHE A 91 -4.08 8.43 -8.21
N GLY A 92 -4.25 8.52 -6.89
CA GLY A 92 -4.42 7.34 -6.03
C GLY A 92 -5.68 6.56 -6.40
N GLU A 93 -6.78 7.25 -6.64
CA GLU A 93 -8.03 6.64 -7.09
C GLU A 93 -7.86 5.90 -8.41
N LYS A 94 -7.20 6.52 -9.39
CA LYS A 94 -6.96 5.91 -10.70
C LYS A 94 -6.10 4.65 -10.57
N LEU A 95 -5.05 4.69 -9.77
CA LEU A 95 -4.21 3.52 -9.50
C LEU A 95 -5.01 2.42 -8.81
N LEU A 96 -5.76 2.74 -7.75
CA LEU A 96 -6.55 1.76 -7.03
C LEU A 96 -7.57 1.08 -7.95
N LYS A 97 -8.30 1.85 -8.73
CA LYS A 97 -9.27 1.29 -9.70
C LYS A 97 -8.59 0.37 -10.71
N HIS A 98 -7.40 0.75 -11.18
CA HIS A 98 -6.63 -0.08 -12.10
C HIS A 98 -6.25 -1.42 -11.45
N LEU A 99 -5.72 -1.38 -10.23
CA LEU A 99 -5.32 -2.60 -9.52
C LEU A 99 -6.53 -3.50 -9.19
N LEU A 100 -7.67 -2.90 -8.83
CA LEU A 100 -8.88 -3.68 -8.57
C LEU A 100 -9.38 -4.39 -9.82
N ARG A 101 -9.17 -3.83 -11.01
CA ARG A 101 -9.48 -4.53 -12.26
C ARG A 101 -8.55 -5.73 -12.51
N LEU A 102 -7.32 -5.66 -12.04
CA LEU A 102 -6.35 -6.75 -12.17
C LEU A 102 -6.57 -7.85 -11.14
N ALA A 103 -7.06 -7.52 -9.96
CA ALA A 103 -7.28 -8.48 -8.89
C ALA A 103 -8.37 -9.48 -9.28
N LYS A 104 -8.11 -10.76 -9.01
CA LYS A 104 -9.01 -11.87 -9.42
C LYS A 104 -9.76 -12.50 -8.26
N THR A 105 -9.47 -12.08 -7.04
CA THR A 105 -10.07 -12.66 -5.83
C THR A 105 -11.30 -11.90 -5.40
N SER A 106 -12.18 -12.57 -4.65
CA SER A 106 -13.37 -11.92 -4.10
C SER A 106 -13.05 -11.01 -2.91
N LYS A 107 -11.96 -11.27 -2.19
CA LYS A 107 -11.54 -10.45 -1.07
C LYS A 107 -10.26 -9.70 -1.40
N VAL A 108 -10.29 -8.39 -1.15
CA VAL A 108 -9.14 -7.51 -1.31
C VAL A 108 -8.93 -6.80 0.03
N TYR A 109 -7.69 -6.82 0.52
CA TYR A 109 -7.34 -6.18 1.78
C TYR A 109 -6.33 -5.08 1.56
N ALA A 110 -6.44 -4.03 2.37
CA ALA A 110 -5.44 -2.99 2.49
C ALA A 110 -5.07 -2.81 3.96
N GLY A 111 -3.79 -2.78 4.26
CA GLY A 111 -3.29 -2.52 5.61
C GLY A 111 -2.63 -1.15 5.66
N THR A 112 -2.82 -0.42 6.75
CA THR A 112 -2.17 0.86 6.98
C THR A 112 -2.02 1.13 8.48
N TRP A 113 -1.24 2.16 8.83
CA TRP A 113 -1.09 2.58 10.23
C TRP A 113 -2.42 3.13 10.77
N GLU A 114 -2.78 2.76 11.99
CA GLU A 114 -3.94 3.38 12.64
C GLU A 114 -3.78 4.89 12.80
N ALA A 115 -2.54 5.36 12.88
CA ALA A 115 -2.21 6.78 12.98
C ALA A 115 -2.30 7.54 11.65
N ALA A 116 -2.72 6.88 10.56
CA ALA A 116 -2.86 7.49 9.24
C ALA A 116 -4.33 7.60 8.82
N PRO A 117 -5.13 8.49 9.45
CA PRO A 117 -6.56 8.60 9.13
C PRO A 117 -6.84 8.97 7.69
N TRP A 118 -5.94 9.69 7.04
CA TRP A 118 -6.08 10.03 5.61
C TRP A 118 -6.06 8.79 4.72
N ALA A 119 -5.24 7.79 5.05
CA ALA A 119 -5.19 6.53 4.30
C ALA A 119 -6.45 5.70 4.54
N ILE A 120 -6.91 5.63 5.79
CA ILE A 120 -8.15 4.92 6.15
C ILE A 120 -9.34 5.51 5.37
N LYS A 121 -9.46 6.84 5.37
CA LYS A 121 -10.55 7.53 4.65
C LYS A 121 -10.47 7.30 3.15
N PHE A 122 -9.27 7.26 2.59
CA PHE A 122 -9.07 6.98 1.16
C PHE A 122 -9.69 5.63 0.79
N TYR A 123 -9.37 4.58 1.55
CA TYR A 123 -9.92 3.25 1.26
C TYR A 123 -11.42 3.18 1.53
N GLN A 124 -11.91 3.80 2.60
CA GLN A 124 -13.35 3.83 2.91
C GLN A 124 -14.14 4.51 1.79
N LYS A 125 -13.62 5.57 1.21
CA LYS A 125 -14.23 6.26 0.07
C LYS A 125 -14.43 5.33 -1.13
N HIS A 126 -13.58 4.31 -1.27
CA HIS A 126 -13.63 3.36 -2.38
C HIS A 126 -14.28 2.02 -2.01
N GLY A 127 -15.07 2.00 -0.95
CA GLY A 127 -15.91 0.86 -0.59
C GLY A 127 -15.26 -0.14 0.36
N PHE A 128 -14.03 0.10 0.79
CA PHE A 128 -13.38 -0.75 1.80
C PHE A 128 -13.98 -0.45 3.18
N LYS A 129 -14.04 -1.48 4.03
CA LYS A 129 -14.57 -1.36 5.40
C LYS A 129 -13.51 -1.82 6.40
N LEU A 130 -13.36 -1.06 7.49
CA LEU A 130 -12.50 -1.47 8.59
C LEU A 130 -12.99 -2.80 9.17
N VAL A 131 -12.07 -3.73 9.38
CA VAL A 131 -12.36 -4.96 10.11
C VAL A 131 -12.13 -4.75 11.60
N SER A 132 -12.65 -5.66 12.44
CA SER A 132 -12.42 -5.62 13.88
C SER A 132 -10.93 -5.78 14.22
N THR A 133 -10.55 -5.36 15.42
CA THR A 133 -9.17 -5.53 15.91
C THR A 133 -8.75 -6.99 15.91
N GLN A 134 -9.62 -7.91 16.34
CA GLN A 134 -9.31 -9.34 16.34
C GLN A 134 -9.09 -9.86 14.92
N GLU A 135 -9.97 -9.51 13.99
CA GLU A 135 -9.83 -9.92 12.59
C GLU A 135 -8.57 -9.33 11.96
N LYS A 136 -8.28 -8.05 12.23
CA LYS A 136 -7.05 -7.39 11.79
C LYS A 136 -5.81 -8.15 12.24
N ASN A 137 -5.75 -8.55 13.51
CA ASN A 137 -4.62 -9.30 14.03
C ASN A 137 -4.45 -10.63 13.30
N ASN A 138 -5.54 -11.35 13.06
CA ASN A 138 -5.52 -12.63 12.36
C ASN A 138 -5.08 -12.45 10.90
N LEU A 139 -5.60 -11.46 10.20
CA LEU A 139 -5.30 -11.20 8.79
C LEU A 139 -3.85 -10.77 8.59
N LEU A 140 -3.34 -9.87 9.42
CA LEU A 140 -1.96 -9.41 9.31
C LEU A 140 -0.97 -10.54 9.56
N LYS A 141 -1.24 -11.41 10.54
CA LYS A 141 -0.38 -12.57 10.82
C LYS A 141 -0.46 -13.63 9.73
N LYS A 142 -1.60 -13.77 9.08
CA LYS A 142 -1.81 -14.77 8.03
C LYS A 142 -1.21 -14.36 6.68
N TYR A 143 -1.38 -13.09 6.29
CA TYR A 143 -1.07 -12.64 4.93
C TYR A 143 0.10 -11.66 4.82
N TRP A 144 0.49 -11.03 5.92
CA TRP A 144 1.63 -10.09 5.95
C TRP A 144 2.80 -10.68 6.72
N ASN A 145 4.00 -10.22 6.36
CA ASN A 145 5.22 -10.54 7.11
C ASN A 145 5.75 -9.24 7.72
N ILE A 146 5.17 -8.86 8.85
CA ILE A 146 5.51 -7.62 9.57
C ILE A 146 5.75 -7.91 11.05
N PRO A 147 6.55 -7.06 11.75
CA PRO A 147 6.80 -7.23 13.17
C PRO A 147 5.52 -7.13 14.00
N GLU A 148 5.49 -7.78 15.14
CA GLU A 148 4.34 -7.75 16.07
C GLU A 148 3.95 -6.32 16.44
N ARG A 149 4.91 -5.44 16.67
CA ARG A 149 4.65 -4.04 17.00
C ARG A 149 3.88 -3.32 15.89
N GLN A 150 4.18 -3.64 14.63
CA GLN A 150 3.46 -3.08 13.49
C GLN A 150 2.05 -3.65 13.40
N VAL A 151 1.86 -4.94 13.71
CA VAL A 151 0.52 -5.54 13.80
C VAL A 151 -0.34 -4.78 14.81
N GLU A 152 0.19 -4.51 16.00
CA GLU A 152 -0.51 -3.80 17.08
C GLU A 152 -0.96 -2.41 16.67
N THR A 153 -0.19 -1.72 15.84
CA THR A 153 -0.37 -0.31 15.49
C THR A 153 -0.96 -0.09 14.11
N SER A 154 -1.41 -1.15 13.47
CA SER A 154 -2.00 -1.13 12.13
C SER A 154 -3.51 -1.41 12.17
N VAL A 155 -4.16 -1.08 11.06
CA VAL A 155 -5.55 -1.45 10.77
C VAL A 155 -5.59 -2.18 9.43
N VAL A 156 -6.66 -2.94 9.21
CA VAL A 156 -6.94 -3.58 7.91
C VAL A 156 -8.34 -3.20 7.46
N LEU A 157 -8.45 -2.93 6.17
CA LEU A 157 -9.73 -2.67 5.52
C LEU A 157 -9.97 -3.75 4.48
N GLU A 158 -11.22 -4.15 4.34
CA GLU A 158 -11.64 -5.23 3.45
C GLU A 158 -12.60 -4.71 2.38
N LEU A 159 -12.37 -5.13 1.15
CA LEU A 159 -13.32 -4.99 0.05
C LEU A 159 -13.75 -6.37 -0.38
N LYS A 160 -15.06 -6.67 -0.24
CA LYS A 160 -15.68 -7.88 -0.77
C LYS A 160 -16.33 -7.57 -2.09
N ARG A 161 -16.11 -8.44 -3.07
CA ARG A 161 -16.65 -8.24 -4.41
C ARG A 161 -16.86 -9.58 -5.11
N GLN A 162 -17.53 -9.55 -6.26
CA GLN A 162 -17.69 -10.74 -7.07
C GLN A 162 -16.34 -11.16 -7.64
N PRO A 163 -15.94 -12.45 -7.53
CA PRO A 163 -14.72 -12.94 -8.16
C PRO A 163 -14.82 -12.86 -9.68
N LYS A 164 -13.68 -12.67 -10.31
CA LYS A 164 -13.58 -12.64 -11.77
C LYS A 164 -13.29 -14.01 -12.34
#